data_4dd4237574b0caeba3efd13147afd8ce
#
_entry.id   4dd4237574b0caeba3efd13147afd8ce
#
_cell.length_a   1.000
_cell.length_b   1.000
_cell.length_c   1.000
_cell.angle_alpha   90.00
_cell.angle_beta   90.00
_cell.angle_gamma   90.00
#
_symmetry.space_group_name_H-M   'P 1'
#
loop_
_entity.id
_entity.type
_entity.pdbx_description
1 polymer ?
#
loop_
_entity_poly.entity_id
_entity_poly.type
_entity_poly.pdbx_seq_one_letter_code
_entity_poly.pdbx_strand_id
1 'polypeptide(L)'
;MLELVRVAKVYGVKVVFKDISCAFAAGSVSLLVGGNGAGKSTLMRIMAGLSRPSAGAAKVADQARVGYLGHATFLYPGLTAVENLAFWREAYGLKLTRDDIMAGLARVGLEAHAHERAGVFSRGMAQRLNLARVLMQAPDVLLLDEPGTGLDAASLALLRREITAARQRGACVVLISHDLAGDAPLADRLLALEHRKLAYDGAPAGFGGFGMAEALAGDTAGAEAQN
;
A
#
# COMPACT_ATOMS: atom_id res chain seq x y z
N MET A 1 -5.69 -6.33 -15.12
CA MET A 1 -5.00 -5.09 -14.70
C MET A 1 -3.58 -5.40 -14.20
N LEU A 2 -3.41 -6.26 -13.22
CA LEU A 2 -2.12 -6.75 -12.71
C LEU A 2 -2.16 -8.28 -12.62
N GLU A 3 -1.12 -8.97 -13.09
CA GLU A 3 -1.03 -10.43 -13.11
C GLU A 3 0.33 -10.89 -12.58
N LEU A 4 0.34 -11.90 -11.72
CA LEU A 4 1.51 -12.63 -11.27
C LEU A 4 1.52 -14.01 -11.92
N VAL A 5 2.62 -14.37 -12.58
CA VAL A 5 2.78 -15.64 -13.28
C VAL A 5 3.98 -16.38 -12.70
N ARG A 6 3.72 -17.41 -11.88
CA ARG A 6 4.72 -18.25 -11.22
C ARG A 6 5.86 -17.47 -10.57
N VAL A 7 5.51 -16.39 -9.85
CA VAL A 7 6.48 -15.50 -9.23
C VAL A 7 7.17 -16.20 -8.07
N ALA A 8 8.49 -16.16 -8.06
CA ALA A 8 9.33 -16.59 -6.95
C ALA A 8 10.32 -15.51 -6.55
N LYS A 9 10.71 -15.48 -5.27
CA LYS A 9 11.77 -14.61 -4.76
C LYS A 9 12.69 -15.34 -3.80
N VAL A 10 13.98 -15.20 -4.07
CA VAL A 10 15.06 -15.79 -3.28
C VAL A 10 16.11 -14.70 -3.01
N TYR A 11 16.64 -14.65 -1.80
CA TYR A 11 17.77 -13.82 -1.41
C TYR A 11 18.90 -14.75 -0.91
N GLY A 12 19.98 -14.88 -1.68
CA GLY A 12 21.01 -15.87 -1.41
C GLY A 12 20.39 -17.26 -1.34
N VAL A 13 20.47 -17.93 -0.19
CA VAL A 13 19.86 -19.25 0.06
C VAL A 13 18.44 -19.19 0.64
N LYS A 14 17.96 -18.01 1.02
CA LYS A 14 16.65 -17.82 1.66
C LYS A 14 15.55 -17.70 0.61
N VAL A 15 14.69 -18.71 0.51
CA VAL A 15 13.46 -18.65 -0.28
C VAL A 15 12.43 -17.85 0.50
N VAL A 16 11.97 -16.71 -0.06
CA VAL A 16 10.89 -15.89 0.51
C VAL A 16 9.54 -16.51 0.16
N PHE A 17 9.32 -16.73 -1.12
CA PHE A 17 8.15 -17.45 -1.65
C PHE A 17 8.46 -18.04 -3.03
N LYS A 18 7.62 -18.95 -3.47
CA LYS A 18 7.73 -19.62 -4.76
C LYS A 18 6.36 -19.88 -5.38
N ASP A 19 6.32 -19.85 -6.71
CA ASP A 19 5.19 -20.27 -7.54
C ASP A 19 3.87 -19.54 -7.21
N ILE A 20 3.95 -18.21 -7.02
CA ILE A 20 2.77 -17.38 -6.80
C ILE A 20 2.18 -16.99 -8.16
N SER A 21 0.93 -17.41 -8.40
CA SER A 21 0.17 -17.05 -9.60
C SER A 21 -1.21 -16.56 -9.18
N CYS A 22 -1.55 -15.32 -9.53
CA CYS A 22 -2.86 -14.73 -9.33
C CYS A 22 -3.01 -13.49 -10.21
N ALA A 23 -4.26 -13.06 -10.44
CA ALA A 23 -4.55 -11.84 -11.19
C ALA A 23 -5.42 -10.90 -10.34
N PHE A 24 -5.22 -9.59 -10.51
CA PHE A 24 -5.96 -8.55 -9.80
C PHE A 24 -6.77 -7.73 -10.80
N ALA A 25 -8.07 -7.61 -10.53
CA ALA A 25 -9.01 -6.94 -11.43
C ALA A 25 -9.02 -5.42 -11.23
N ALA A 26 -9.41 -4.69 -12.27
CA ALA A 26 -9.76 -3.27 -12.17
C ALA A 26 -11.01 -3.09 -11.28
N GLY A 27 -11.11 -1.97 -10.57
CA GLY A 27 -12.25 -1.65 -9.72
C GLY A 27 -12.43 -2.59 -8.53
N SER A 28 -11.37 -3.25 -8.07
CA SER A 28 -11.41 -4.16 -6.93
C SER A 28 -10.37 -3.82 -5.86
N VAL A 29 -10.67 -4.18 -4.63
CA VAL A 29 -9.76 -4.12 -3.48
C VAL A 29 -9.41 -5.53 -3.06
N SER A 30 -8.11 -5.85 -3.03
CA SER A 30 -7.58 -7.12 -2.55
C SER A 30 -6.76 -6.91 -1.29
N LEU A 31 -7.08 -7.63 -0.21
CA LEU A 31 -6.24 -7.71 0.99
C LEU A 31 -5.17 -8.79 0.79
N LEU A 32 -3.93 -8.44 1.08
CA LEU A 32 -2.81 -9.37 1.13
C LEU A 32 -2.40 -9.57 2.60
N VAL A 33 -2.63 -10.77 3.13
CA VAL A 33 -2.38 -11.12 4.52
C VAL A 33 -1.32 -12.22 4.65
N GLY A 34 -0.86 -12.45 5.86
CA GLY A 34 0.17 -13.46 6.19
C GLY A 34 1.02 -13.02 7.36
N GLY A 35 1.69 -13.94 8.03
CA GLY A 35 2.55 -13.64 9.18
C GLY A 35 3.72 -12.71 8.85
N ASN A 36 4.38 -12.21 9.89
CA ASN A 36 5.60 -11.40 9.72
C ASN A 36 6.67 -12.21 9.01
N GLY A 37 7.30 -11.60 7.99
CA GLY A 37 8.30 -12.29 7.18
C GLY A 37 7.74 -13.22 6.09
N ALA A 38 6.43 -13.35 5.92
CA ALA A 38 5.81 -14.16 4.86
C ALA A 38 6.13 -13.65 3.43
N GLY A 39 6.66 -12.44 3.30
CA GLY A 39 7.07 -11.87 2.02
C GLY A 39 6.06 -10.90 1.40
N LYS A 40 5.04 -10.46 2.15
CA LYS A 40 4.00 -9.52 1.67
C LYS A 40 4.58 -8.27 1.02
N SER A 41 5.40 -7.52 1.74
CA SER A 41 6.05 -6.30 1.22
C SER A 41 6.99 -6.59 0.06
N THR A 42 7.65 -7.76 0.07
CA THR A 42 8.50 -8.19 -1.06
C THR A 42 7.67 -8.44 -2.32
N LEU A 43 6.51 -9.10 -2.18
CA LEU A 43 5.60 -9.34 -3.29
C LEU A 43 5.02 -8.01 -3.80
N MET A 44 4.63 -7.11 -2.89
CA MET A 44 4.14 -5.77 -3.22
C MET A 44 5.18 -4.97 -4.02
N ARG A 45 6.47 -5.01 -3.61
CA ARG A 45 7.56 -4.35 -4.35
C ARG A 45 7.82 -4.95 -5.72
N ILE A 46 7.59 -6.26 -5.90
CA ILE A 46 7.66 -6.90 -7.23
C ILE A 46 6.48 -6.41 -8.10
N MET A 47 5.28 -6.36 -7.56
CA MET A 47 4.10 -5.80 -8.25
C MET A 47 4.30 -4.34 -8.66
N ALA A 48 4.99 -3.56 -7.82
CA ALA A 48 5.33 -2.16 -8.10
C ALA A 48 6.49 -1.97 -9.08
N GLY A 49 7.13 -3.05 -9.55
CA GLY A 49 8.32 -2.96 -10.41
C GLY A 49 9.59 -2.52 -9.68
N LEU A 50 9.55 -2.37 -8.35
CA LEU A 50 10.67 -1.93 -7.52
C LEU A 50 11.66 -3.06 -7.17
N SER A 51 11.27 -4.31 -7.40
CA SER A 51 12.12 -5.48 -7.20
C SER A 51 11.86 -6.49 -8.31
N ARG A 52 12.91 -7.05 -8.88
CA ARG A 52 12.77 -8.13 -9.86
C ARG A 52 12.47 -9.45 -9.14
N PRO A 53 11.55 -10.28 -9.64
CA PRO A 53 11.38 -11.65 -9.16
C PRO A 53 12.62 -12.48 -9.52
N SER A 54 12.87 -13.56 -8.78
CA SER A 54 13.93 -14.54 -9.08
C SER A 54 13.49 -15.52 -10.18
N ALA A 55 12.18 -15.75 -10.29
CA ALA A 55 11.55 -16.52 -11.39
C ALA A 55 10.12 -16.02 -11.59
N GLY A 56 9.55 -16.30 -12.76
CA GLY A 56 8.22 -15.84 -13.14
C GLY A 56 8.21 -14.36 -13.51
N ALA A 57 7.02 -13.77 -13.58
CA ALA A 57 6.83 -12.38 -13.97
C ALA A 57 5.63 -11.75 -13.25
N ALA A 58 5.75 -10.45 -12.92
CA ALA A 58 4.62 -9.59 -12.61
C ALA A 58 4.34 -8.73 -13.87
N LYS A 59 3.11 -8.76 -14.35
CA LYS A 59 2.68 -8.06 -15.55
C LYS A 59 1.63 -7.04 -15.16
N VAL A 60 1.84 -5.80 -15.52
CA VAL A 60 0.87 -4.72 -15.40
C VAL A 60 0.35 -4.41 -16.80
N ALA A 61 -0.92 -4.05 -16.94
CA ALA A 61 -1.49 -3.66 -18.22
C ALA A 61 -0.70 -2.50 -18.83
N ASP A 62 -0.57 -2.49 -20.16
CA ASP A 62 0.18 -1.47 -20.87
C ASP A 62 -0.32 -0.06 -20.49
N GLN A 63 0.64 0.86 -20.30
CA GLN A 63 0.41 2.26 -19.90
C GLN A 63 -0.31 2.47 -18.55
N ALA A 64 -0.61 1.42 -17.79
CA ALA A 64 -1.21 1.58 -16.47
C ALA A 64 -0.21 2.20 -15.49
N ARG A 65 -0.66 3.23 -14.80
CA ARG A 65 0.12 3.93 -13.76
C ARG A 65 0.05 3.16 -12.46
N VAL A 66 1.22 2.85 -11.92
CA VAL A 66 1.35 2.14 -10.64
C VAL A 66 1.72 3.13 -9.54
N GLY A 67 0.85 3.28 -8.54
CA GLY A 67 1.12 4.02 -7.32
C GLY A 67 1.52 3.06 -6.20
N TYR A 68 2.68 3.29 -5.58
CA TYR A 68 3.14 2.50 -4.44
C TYR A 68 3.35 3.38 -3.21
N LEU A 69 2.69 3.01 -2.12
CA LEU A 69 2.88 3.57 -0.80
C LEU A 69 3.43 2.47 0.11
N GLY A 70 4.69 2.59 0.50
CA GLY A 70 5.39 1.67 1.38
C GLY A 70 5.85 2.36 2.66
N HIS A 71 6.66 1.67 3.45
CA HIS A 71 7.20 2.20 4.71
C HIS A 71 8.06 3.46 4.53
N ALA A 72 8.83 3.55 3.42
CA ALA A 72 9.56 4.76 3.09
C ALA A 72 8.62 5.79 2.45
N THR A 73 8.63 7.01 2.98
CA THR A 73 7.71 8.06 2.52
C THR A 73 8.14 8.72 1.22
N PHE A 74 9.43 8.60 0.84
CA PHE A 74 10.02 9.31 -0.32
C PHE A 74 9.78 10.82 -0.29
N LEU A 75 9.70 11.39 0.92
CA LEU A 75 9.58 12.82 1.13
C LEU A 75 10.96 13.43 1.37
N TYR A 76 11.11 14.67 0.93
CA TYR A 76 12.30 15.47 1.18
C TYR A 76 12.06 16.34 2.42
N PRO A 77 12.73 16.07 3.55
CA PRO A 77 12.46 16.77 4.81
C PRO A 77 12.73 18.27 4.75
N GLY A 78 13.67 18.70 3.89
CA GLY A 78 14.02 20.10 3.70
C GLY A 78 13.00 20.92 2.88
N LEU A 79 12.11 20.25 2.14
CA LEU A 79 11.07 20.87 1.34
C LEU A 79 9.77 20.99 2.13
N THR A 80 8.99 22.00 1.80
CA THR A 80 7.60 22.16 2.29
C THR A 80 6.70 21.06 1.70
N ALA A 81 5.48 20.93 2.22
CA ALA A 81 4.53 19.95 1.67
C ALA A 81 4.18 20.25 0.21
N VAL A 82 3.94 21.52 -0.14
CA VAL A 82 3.66 21.91 -1.51
C VAL A 82 4.86 21.68 -2.44
N GLU A 83 6.08 21.97 -1.98
CA GLU A 83 7.31 21.72 -2.75
C GLU A 83 7.58 20.24 -2.94
N ASN A 84 7.31 19.40 -1.94
CA ASN A 84 7.37 17.94 -2.10
C ASN A 84 6.45 17.46 -3.21
N LEU A 85 5.18 17.88 -3.21
CA LEU A 85 4.25 17.47 -4.27
C LEU A 85 4.63 18.07 -5.62
N ALA A 86 5.12 19.31 -5.68
CA ALA A 86 5.61 19.93 -6.91
C ALA A 86 6.80 19.16 -7.49
N PHE A 87 7.76 18.74 -6.65
CA PHE A 87 8.88 17.90 -7.07
C PHE A 87 8.38 16.59 -7.71
N TRP A 88 7.45 15.90 -7.04
CA TRP A 88 6.94 14.63 -7.55
C TRP A 88 6.05 14.80 -8.78
N ARG A 89 5.31 15.91 -8.91
CA ARG A 89 4.61 16.28 -10.13
C ARG A 89 5.55 16.30 -11.34
N GLU A 90 6.70 16.98 -11.21
CA GLU A 90 7.72 17.05 -12.26
C GLU A 90 8.34 15.66 -12.53
N ALA A 91 8.70 14.93 -11.46
CA ALA A 91 9.31 13.61 -11.58
C ALA A 91 8.38 12.59 -12.27
N TYR A 92 7.07 12.73 -12.09
CA TYR A 92 6.07 11.88 -12.75
C TYR A 92 5.61 12.42 -14.12
N GLY A 93 6.10 13.59 -14.55
CA GLY A 93 5.68 14.24 -15.80
C GLY A 93 4.20 14.65 -15.82
N LEU A 94 3.62 14.97 -14.66
CA LEU A 94 2.20 15.32 -14.55
C LEU A 94 1.95 16.79 -14.90
N LYS A 95 0.88 17.04 -15.66
CA LYS A 95 0.41 18.38 -16.02
C LYS A 95 -0.58 18.92 -14.98
N LEU A 96 -0.16 18.97 -13.71
CA LEU A 96 -0.96 19.52 -12.61
C LEU A 96 -0.57 20.97 -12.36
N THR A 97 -1.56 21.80 -12.05
CA THR A 97 -1.37 23.20 -11.64
C THR A 97 -0.97 23.28 -10.16
N ARG A 98 -0.67 24.50 -9.69
CA ARG A 98 -0.47 24.74 -8.25
C ARG A 98 -1.76 24.50 -7.47
N ASP A 99 -2.90 24.84 -8.03
CA ASP A 99 -4.22 24.66 -7.40
C ASP A 99 -4.56 23.18 -7.27
N ASP A 100 -4.18 22.34 -8.25
CA ASP A 100 -4.32 20.88 -8.16
C ASP A 100 -3.47 20.31 -7.02
N ILE A 101 -2.27 20.82 -6.81
CA ILE A 101 -1.41 20.42 -5.68
C ILE A 101 -2.06 20.83 -4.35
N MET A 102 -2.57 22.06 -4.25
CA MET A 102 -3.26 22.54 -3.04
C MET A 102 -4.53 21.72 -2.77
N ALA A 103 -5.32 21.40 -3.78
CA ALA A 103 -6.47 20.49 -3.67
C ALA A 103 -6.05 19.09 -3.21
N GLY A 104 -4.91 18.57 -3.68
CA GLY A 104 -4.31 17.33 -3.21
C GLY A 104 -3.95 17.35 -1.73
N LEU A 105 -3.39 18.47 -1.24
CA LEU A 105 -3.09 18.67 0.19
C LEU A 105 -4.38 18.79 1.03
N ALA A 106 -5.36 19.54 0.56
CA ALA A 106 -6.66 19.66 1.22
C ALA A 106 -7.36 18.30 1.34
N ARG A 107 -7.29 17.47 0.29
CA ARG A 107 -7.85 16.12 0.25
C ARG A 107 -7.32 15.21 1.36
N VAL A 108 -6.05 15.38 1.76
CA VAL A 108 -5.43 14.63 2.86
C VAL A 108 -5.37 15.42 4.18
N GLY A 109 -6.04 16.58 4.27
CA GLY A 109 -6.12 17.38 5.48
C GLY A 109 -4.79 18.05 5.85
N LEU A 110 -4.00 18.48 4.85
CA LEU A 110 -2.71 19.14 5.03
C LEU A 110 -2.67 20.55 4.41
N GLU A 111 -3.80 21.13 4.01
CA GLU A 111 -3.85 22.45 3.39
C GLU A 111 -3.26 23.54 4.29
N ALA A 112 -3.63 23.56 5.57
CA ALA A 112 -3.11 24.52 6.55
C ALA A 112 -1.58 24.39 6.77
N HIS A 113 -1.00 23.24 6.45
CA HIS A 113 0.43 22.93 6.61
C HIS A 113 1.20 22.92 5.28
N ALA A 114 0.59 23.45 4.20
CA ALA A 114 1.15 23.40 2.85
C ALA A 114 2.56 24.01 2.75
N HIS A 115 2.84 25.05 3.51
CA HIS A 115 4.10 25.78 3.52
C HIS A 115 5.05 25.41 4.66
N GLU A 116 4.71 24.39 5.47
CA GLU A 116 5.59 23.85 6.49
C GLU A 116 6.50 22.77 5.89
N ARG A 117 7.74 22.71 6.38
CA ARG A 117 8.71 21.70 5.94
C ARG A 117 8.29 20.31 6.38
N ALA A 118 8.40 19.32 5.49
CA ALA A 118 8.03 17.93 5.80
C ALA A 118 8.87 17.32 6.95
N GLY A 119 10.06 17.86 7.21
CA GLY A 119 10.92 17.41 8.31
C GLY A 119 10.38 17.66 9.72
N VAL A 120 9.41 18.57 9.88
CA VAL A 120 8.76 18.82 11.17
C VAL A 120 7.40 18.12 11.33
N PHE A 121 7.00 17.36 10.30
CA PHE A 121 5.72 16.67 10.31
C PHE A 121 5.73 15.52 11.33
N SER A 122 4.60 15.32 11.99
CA SER A 122 4.35 14.08 12.71
C SER A 122 4.35 12.89 11.73
N ARG A 123 4.52 11.66 12.25
CA ARG A 123 4.46 10.45 11.42
C ARG A 123 3.16 10.39 10.61
N GLY A 124 2.02 10.71 11.21
CA GLY A 124 0.73 10.74 10.54
C GLY A 124 0.63 11.81 9.45
N MET A 125 1.17 13.02 9.67
CA MET A 125 1.24 14.06 8.65
C MET A 125 2.12 13.65 7.47
N ALA A 126 3.30 13.08 7.75
CA ALA A 126 4.20 12.58 6.71
C ALA A 126 3.55 11.45 5.89
N GLN A 127 2.82 10.54 6.54
CA GLN A 127 2.10 9.47 5.86
C GLN A 127 0.96 10.01 4.99
N ARG A 128 0.20 11.02 5.46
CA ARG A 128 -0.84 11.68 4.66
C ARG A 128 -0.26 12.44 3.46
N LEU A 129 0.89 13.10 3.63
CA LEU A 129 1.59 13.75 2.51
C LEU A 129 2.09 12.70 1.48
N ASN A 130 2.61 11.58 1.95
CA ASN A 130 3.01 10.47 1.08
C ASN A 130 1.80 9.88 0.33
N LEU A 131 0.64 9.77 0.98
CA LEU A 131 -0.60 9.36 0.34
C LEU A 131 -1.00 10.36 -0.76
N ALA A 132 -0.95 11.67 -0.50
CA ALA A 132 -1.20 12.70 -1.51
C ALA A 132 -0.27 12.55 -2.72
N ARG A 133 1.03 12.31 -2.47
CA ARG A 133 2.04 12.05 -3.52
C ARG A 133 1.65 10.87 -4.42
N VAL A 134 1.18 9.78 -3.84
CA VAL A 134 0.77 8.60 -4.62
C VAL A 134 -0.52 8.86 -5.39
N LEU A 135 -1.51 9.48 -4.74
CA LEU A 135 -2.83 9.71 -5.33
C LEU A 135 -2.83 10.77 -6.44
N MET A 136 -1.86 11.71 -6.46
CA MET A 136 -1.78 12.74 -7.49
C MET A 136 -1.58 12.20 -8.91
N GLN A 137 -1.05 10.96 -9.04
CA GLN A 137 -0.90 10.27 -10.32
C GLN A 137 -2.23 9.70 -10.82
N ALA A 138 -3.29 9.71 -10.00
CA ALA A 138 -4.53 8.96 -10.23
C ALA A 138 -4.21 7.52 -10.72
N PRO A 139 -3.54 6.68 -9.90
CA PRO A 139 -2.99 5.40 -10.34
C PRO A 139 -4.11 4.43 -10.75
N ASP A 140 -3.82 3.61 -11.78
CA ASP A 140 -4.67 2.51 -12.23
C ASP A 140 -4.45 1.26 -11.37
N VAL A 141 -3.24 1.11 -10.80
CA VAL A 141 -2.90 0.10 -9.79
C VAL A 141 -2.37 0.81 -8.55
N LEU A 142 -3.08 0.70 -7.44
CA LEU A 142 -2.72 1.30 -6.15
C LEU A 142 -2.27 0.22 -5.18
N LEU A 143 -1.00 0.26 -4.81
CA LEU A 143 -0.35 -0.71 -3.93
C LEU A 143 -0.04 -0.03 -2.59
N LEU A 144 -0.64 -0.52 -1.50
CA LEU A 144 -0.58 0.08 -0.17
C LEU A 144 0.02 -0.91 0.84
N ASP A 145 1.26 -0.69 1.23
CA ASP A 145 2.01 -1.55 2.15
C ASP A 145 1.96 -0.98 3.57
N GLU A 146 1.02 -1.47 4.37
CA GLU A 146 0.74 -1.06 5.76
C GLU A 146 0.50 0.47 5.90
N PRO A 147 -0.39 1.06 5.08
CA PRO A 147 -0.56 2.51 5.02
C PRO A 147 -1.15 3.11 6.29
N GLY A 148 -1.84 2.31 7.11
CA GLY A 148 -2.51 2.72 8.35
C GLY A 148 -1.62 2.71 9.59
N THR A 149 -0.40 2.18 9.50
CA THR A 149 0.47 2.02 10.68
C THR A 149 0.83 3.36 11.31
N GLY A 150 0.41 3.56 12.58
CA GLY A 150 0.68 4.78 13.35
C GLY A 150 -0.21 5.96 12.96
N LEU A 151 -1.31 5.74 12.26
CA LEU A 151 -2.34 6.75 12.01
C LEU A 151 -3.37 6.78 13.15
N ASP A 152 -3.89 7.96 13.43
CA ASP A 152 -5.07 8.14 14.27
C ASP A 152 -6.36 7.73 13.56
N ALA A 153 -7.46 7.63 14.29
CA ALA A 153 -8.75 7.20 13.76
C ALA A 153 -9.25 8.09 12.60
N ALA A 154 -9.02 9.40 12.66
CA ALA A 154 -9.42 10.33 11.61
C ALA A 154 -8.62 10.11 10.32
N SER A 155 -7.31 9.90 10.44
CA SER A 155 -6.42 9.60 9.31
C SER A 155 -6.70 8.20 8.72
N LEU A 156 -7.08 7.21 9.53
CA LEU A 156 -7.53 5.89 9.04
C LEU A 156 -8.85 6.01 8.26
N ALA A 157 -9.82 6.79 8.76
CA ALA A 157 -11.08 7.03 8.05
C ALA A 157 -10.83 7.73 6.69
N LEU A 158 -9.92 8.70 6.66
CA LEU A 158 -9.48 9.36 5.43
C LEU A 158 -8.86 8.35 4.45
N LEU A 159 -7.93 7.51 4.92
CA LEU A 159 -7.28 6.48 4.09
C LEU A 159 -8.32 5.54 3.46
N ARG A 160 -9.28 5.03 4.25
CA ARG A 160 -10.35 4.14 3.78
C ARG A 160 -11.24 4.81 2.73
N ARG A 161 -11.57 6.08 2.94
CA ARG A 161 -12.29 6.89 1.94
C ARG A 161 -11.51 6.97 0.62
N GLU A 162 -10.20 7.19 0.68
CA GLU A 162 -9.36 7.28 -0.51
C GLU A 162 -9.21 5.94 -1.25
N ILE A 163 -9.14 4.82 -0.52
CA ILE A 163 -9.19 3.46 -1.09
C ILE A 163 -10.51 3.25 -1.83
N THR A 164 -11.63 3.58 -1.20
CA THR A 164 -12.96 3.46 -1.80
C THR A 164 -13.08 4.33 -3.06
N ALA A 165 -12.61 5.58 -3.00
CA ALA A 165 -12.62 6.48 -4.15
C ALA A 165 -11.72 5.98 -5.29
N ALA A 166 -10.57 5.38 -5.00
CA ALA A 166 -9.70 4.75 -6.00
C ALA A 166 -10.40 3.58 -6.69
N ARG A 167 -11.03 2.68 -5.91
CA ARG A 167 -11.83 1.56 -6.44
C ARG A 167 -12.96 2.06 -7.36
N GLN A 168 -13.71 3.09 -6.93
CA GLN A 168 -14.82 3.65 -7.72
C GLN A 168 -14.36 4.26 -9.05
N ARG A 169 -13.12 4.76 -9.12
CA ARG A 169 -12.49 5.21 -10.38
C ARG A 169 -12.00 4.06 -11.27
N GLY A 170 -12.17 2.81 -10.85
CA GLY A 170 -11.72 1.65 -11.58
C GLY A 170 -10.30 1.18 -11.25
N ALA A 171 -9.65 1.76 -10.24
CA ALA A 171 -8.30 1.31 -9.86
C ALA A 171 -8.33 -0.10 -9.25
N CYS A 172 -7.30 -0.87 -9.57
CA CYS A 172 -6.97 -2.11 -8.88
C CYS A 172 -6.22 -1.74 -7.60
N VAL A 173 -6.78 -2.03 -6.43
CA VAL A 173 -6.15 -1.75 -5.14
C VAL A 173 -5.67 -3.04 -4.49
N VAL A 174 -4.40 -3.07 -4.06
CA VAL A 174 -3.86 -4.16 -3.22
C VAL A 174 -3.37 -3.55 -1.92
N LEU A 175 -3.89 -4.05 -0.81
CA LEU A 175 -3.67 -3.51 0.53
C LEU A 175 -3.06 -4.59 1.43
N ILE A 176 -1.92 -4.31 2.05
CA ILE A 176 -1.43 -5.02 3.22
C ILE A 176 -1.89 -4.23 4.44
N SER A 177 -2.62 -4.88 5.35
CA SER A 177 -3.10 -4.26 6.58
C SER A 177 -2.90 -5.15 7.79
N HIS A 178 -2.67 -4.52 8.94
CA HIS A 178 -2.72 -5.16 10.25
C HIS A 178 -4.10 -5.01 10.91
N ASP A 179 -4.91 -4.04 10.50
CA ASP A 179 -6.30 -3.87 10.95
C ASP A 179 -7.27 -4.62 10.02
N LEU A 180 -7.24 -5.95 10.10
CA LEU A 180 -8.10 -6.78 9.27
C LEU A 180 -9.58 -6.55 9.55
N ALA A 181 -9.96 -6.31 10.81
CA ALA A 181 -11.37 -6.07 11.18
C ALA A 181 -11.90 -4.78 10.54
N GLY A 182 -11.09 -3.73 10.51
CA GLY A 182 -11.47 -2.45 9.92
C GLY A 182 -11.38 -2.40 8.41
N ASP A 183 -10.51 -3.22 7.78
CA ASP A 183 -10.24 -3.13 6.35
C ASP A 183 -10.88 -4.27 5.52
N ALA A 184 -11.26 -5.41 6.16
CA ALA A 184 -11.99 -6.49 5.48
C ALA A 184 -13.31 -6.03 4.81
N PRO A 185 -14.10 -5.10 5.40
CA PRO A 185 -15.31 -4.61 4.75
C PRO A 185 -15.06 -3.85 3.43
N LEU A 186 -13.83 -3.36 3.19
CA LEU A 186 -13.46 -2.69 1.94
C LEU A 186 -13.09 -3.68 0.84
N ALA A 187 -12.72 -4.91 1.21
CA ALA A 187 -12.10 -5.87 0.31
C ALA A 187 -13.12 -6.75 -0.40
N ASP A 188 -12.94 -6.90 -1.69
CA ASP A 188 -13.66 -7.88 -2.52
C ASP A 188 -12.98 -9.25 -2.46
N ARG A 189 -11.70 -9.30 -2.12
CA ARG A 189 -10.86 -10.49 -2.18
C ARG A 189 -9.78 -10.45 -1.10
N LEU A 190 -9.41 -11.62 -0.60
CA LEU A 190 -8.32 -11.83 0.34
C LEU A 190 -7.37 -12.88 -0.21
N LEU A 191 -6.07 -12.57 -0.16
CA LEU A 191 -4.98 -13.46 -0.50
C LEU A 191 -4.12 -13.69 0.76
N ALA A 192 -3.88 -14.95 1.13
CA ALA A 192 -3.02 -15.28 2.27
C ALA A 192 -1.71 -15.92 1.81
N LEU A 193 -0.59 -15.33 2.25
CA LEU A 193 0.74 -15.89 2.06
C LEU A 193 1.16 -16.68 3.29
N GLU A 194 1.29 -17.99 3.15
CA GLU A 194 1.76 -18.90 4.20
C GLU A 194 2.70 -19.95 3.62
N HIS A 195 3.63 -20.42 4.43
CA HIS A 195 4.57 -21.48 4.01
C HIS A 195 5.24 -21.20 2.66
N ARG A 196 5.52 -19.92 2.37
CA ARG A 196 6.18 -19.45 1.14
C ARG A 196 5.34 -19.65 -0.14
N LYS A 197 4.03 -19.77 -0.01
CA LYS A 197 3.07 -19.96 -1.11
C LYS A 197 1.83 -19.10 -0.90
N LEU A 198 1.01 -19.00 -1.92
CA LEU A 198 -0.34 -18.48 -1.81
C LEU A 198 -1.22 -19.63 -1.27
N ALA A 199 -1.59 -19.53 0.01
CA ALA A 199 -2.35 -20.56 0.73
C ALA A 199 -3.86 -20.37 0.60
N TYR A 200 -4.31 -19.11 0.41
CA TYR A 200 -5.72 -18.77 0.20
C TYR A 200 -5.85 -17.67 -0.85
N ASP A 201 -6.91 -17.77 -1.62
CA ASP A 201 -7.29 -16.80 -2.63
C ASP A 201 -8.81 -16.85 -2.83
N GLY A 202 -9.55 -15.93 -2.23
CA GLY A 202 -11.01 -15.96 -2.24
C GLY A 202 -11.67 -14.80 -1.54
N ALA A 203 -12.97 -14.88 -1.28
CA ALA A 203 -13.72 -13.85 -0.57
C ALA A 203 -13.25 -13.75 0.90
N PRO A 204 -13.17 -12.54 1.49
CA PRO A 204 -12.77 -12.37 2.89
C PRO A 204 -13.58 -13.19 3.89
N ALA A 205 -14.91 -13.31 3.67
CA ALA A 205 -15.82 -14.09 4.54
C ALA A 205 -15.53 -15.60 4.55
N GLY A 206 -14.88 -16.13 3.52
CA GLY A 206 -14.51 -17.55 3.43
C GLY A 206 -13.14 -17.85 4.05
N PHE A 207 -12.43 -16.84 4.52
CA PHE A 207 -11.13 -17.03 5.15
C PHE A 207 -11.30 -17.51 6.60
N GLY A 208 -11.26 -18.82 6.79
CA GLY A 208 -11.49 -19.53 8.07
C GLY A 208 -10.35 -19.46 9.07
N GLY A 209 -9.61 -18.37 9.11
CA GLY A 209 -8.69 -18.08 10.22
C GLY A 209 -7.40 -18.90 10.23
N PHE A 210 -6.88 -19.36 9.11
CA PHE A 210 -5.51 -19.88 9.06
C PHE A 210 -4.56 -18.72 9.46
N GLY A 211 -4.02 -18.76 10.67
CA GLY A 211 -3.10 -17.74 11.18
C GLY A 211 -3.73 -16.42 11.67
N MET A 212 -5.04 -16.22 11.59
CA MET A 212 -5.66 -15.01 12.16
C MET A 212 -5.47 -14.92 13.68
N ALA A 213 -5.42 -16.04 14.39
CA ALA A 213 -5.11 -16.07 15.81
C ALA A 213 -3.66 -15.64 16.09
N GLU A 214 -2.69 -15.98 15.25
CA GLU A 214 -1.29 -15.56 15.41
C GLU A 214 -1.05 -14.12 14.90
N ALA A 215 -1.74 -13.67 13.85
CA ALA A 215 -1.66 -12.29 13.38
C ALA A 215 -2.29 -11.30 14.38
N LEU A 216 -3.30 -11.71 15.13
CA LEU A 216 -3.92 -10.94 16.21
C LEU A 216 -3.19 -11.11 17.55
N ALA A 217 -2.53 -12.24 17.81
CA ALA A 217 -1.78 -12.48 19.04
C ALA A 217 -0.37 -11.86 19.05
N GLY A 218 0.20 -11.55 17.87
CA GLY A 218 1.52 -10.92 17.75
C GLY A 218 1.58 -9.49 18.30
N ASP A 219 0.45 -8.79 18.44
CA ASP A 219 0.42 -7.40 18.94
C ASP A 219 0.33 -7.29 20.46
N THR A 220 -0.03 -8.36 21.17
CA THR A 220 -0.14 -8.32 22.66
C THR A 220 1.15 -8.70 23.38
N ALA A 221 2.10 -9.38 22.74
CA ALA A 221 3.36 -9.80 23.35
C ALA A 221 4.46 -8.72 23.37
N GLY A 222 4.27 -7.63 22.64
CA GLY A 222 5.23 -6.51 22.59
C GLY A 222 5.05 -5.44 23.67
N ALA A 223 3.95 -5.46 24.43
CA ALA A 223 3.61 -4.43 25.42
C ALA A 223 4.05 -4.76 26.87
N GLU A 224 4.44 -6.00 27.17
CA GLU A 224 4.80 -6.42 28.54
C GLU A 224 6.31 -6.55 28.82
N ALA A 225 7.18 -6.23 27.86
CA ALA A 225 8.63 -6.37 28.01
C ALA A 225 9.38 -5.03 28.23
N GLN A 226 8.69 -3.95 28.60
CA GLN A 226 9.31 -2.69 29.02
C GLN A 226 8.60 -2.16 30.27
N ASN A 227 8.83 -2.80 31.39
CA ASN A 227 8.72 -2.23 32.73
C ASN A 227 9.93 -2.65 33.57
#